data_17f22991e8cab68887649da2c306aad8
#
_entry.id   17f22991e8cab68887649da2c306aad8
#
_cell.length_a   1.000
_cell.length_b   1.000
_cell.length_c   1.000
_cell.angle_alpha   90.00
_cell.angle_beta   90.00
_cell.angle_gamma   90.00
#
_symmetry.space_group_name_H-M   'P 1'
#
loop_
_entity.id
_entity.type
_entity.pdbx_description
1 polymer ?
#
loop_
_entity_poly.entity_id
_entity_poly.type
_entity_poly.pdbx_seq_one_letter_code
_entity_poly.pdbx_strand_id
1 'polypeptide(L)'
;ETHMKEKSGLEIRSLTGHFNMDSTSLHVPELVLRTPDSYIRTQADMDLSAVAEQPQGKMSARLMGELGKQDVLLFAGGLPPAFVKAYPNSPVILRLSADGNLDTLNLTTVEARLAGAFELKADGKMFRLADSVRRSGHVNLNLRTRNLDFARALAGEEALKDIALPPMRLDGN
;
A
#
# COMPACT_ATOMS: atom_id res chain seq x y z
N GLU A 1 -4.99 -5.57 24.24
CA GLU A 1 -5.80 -4.67 23.37
C GLU A 1 -5.38 -3.24 23.67
N THR A 2 -4.85 -2.52 22.70
CA THR A 2 -4.36 -1.16 22.91
C THR A 2 -5.25 -0.22 22.10
N HIS A 3 -5.90 0.71 22.79
CA HIS A 3 -6.64 1.79 22.17
C HIS A 3 -5.77 3.05 22.22
N MET A 4 -5.43 3.61 21.07
CA MET A 4 -4.56 4.78 20.97
C MET A 4 -5.12 5.77 19.95
N LYS A 5 -5.19 7.04 20.38
CA LYS A 5 -5.55 8.16 19.50
C LYS A 5 -4.34 9.08 19.36
N GLU A 6 -3.88 9.28 18.14
CA GLU A 6 -2.75 10.14 17.85
C GLU A 6 -3.18 11.57 17.51
N LYS A 7 -2.28 12.54 17.69
CA LYS A 7 -2.53 13.97 17.36
C LYS A 7 -2.82 14.21 15.87
N SER A 8 -2.41 13.28 15.00
CA SER A 8 -2.73 13.29 13.55
C SER A 8 -4.21 13.01 13.25
N GLY A 9 -4.98 12.53 14.23
CA GLY A 9 -6.38 12.11 14.06
C GLY A 9 -6.54 10.60 13.80
N LEU A 10 -5.45 9.85 13.69
CA LEU A 10 -5.50 8.39 13.57
C LEU A 10 -5.99 7.78 14.89
N GLU A 11 -7.05 7.02 14.82
CA GLU A 11 -7.59 6.25 15.93
C GLU A 11 -7.35 4.76 15.68
N ILE A 12 -6.52 4.13 16.50
CA ILE A 12 -6.32 2.69 16.47
C ILE A 12 -7.27 2.05 17.48
N ARG A 13 -8.25 1.30 16.99
CA ARG A 13 -9.20 0.56 17.85
C ARG A 13 -8.57 -0.68 18.45
N SER A 14 -7.84 -1.43 17.64
CA SER A 14 -7.09 -2.58 18.13
C SER A 14 -5.88 -2.87 17.25
N LEU A 15 -4.82 -3.30 17.88
CA LEU A 15 -3.67 -3.95 17.26
C LEU A 15 -3.49 -5.28 18.00
N THR A 16 -3.74 -6.37 17.29
CA THR A 16 -3.64 -7.73 17.84
C THR A 16 -2.75 -8.57 16.96
N GLY A 17 -1.95 -9.42 17.58
CA GLY A 17 -1.06 -10.31 16.84
C GLY A 17 -0.08 -11.00 17.75
N HIS A 18 0.68 -11.89 17.15
CA HIS A 18 1.79 -12.59 17.77
C HIS A 18 3.04 -12.33 16.94
N PHE A 19 4.14 -12.18 17.61
CA PHE A 19 5.45 -12.16 16.96
C PHE A 19 6.44 -12.95 17.84
N ASN A 20 7.32 -13.64 17.17
CA ASN A 20 8.48 -14.29 17.78
C ASN A 20 9.72 -13.67 17.16
N MET A 21 10.64 -13.24 17.99
CA MET A 21 11.90 -12.64 17.55
C MET A 21 13.04 -13.24 18.36
N ASP A 22 14.08 -13.64 17.66
CA ASP A 22 15.35 -14.04 18.25
C ASP A 22 16.50 -13.19 17.65
N SER A 23 17.75 -13.57 17.89
CA SER A 23 18.93 -12.85 17.39
C SER A 23 19.10 -12.92 15.88
N THR A 24 18.38 -13.77 15.18
CA THR A 24 18.56 -14.08 13.75
C THR A 24 17.31 -13.91 12.92
N SER A 25 16.14 -13.98 13.53
CA SER A 25 14.87 -14.01 12.82
C SER A 25 13.75 -13.25 13.51
N LEU A 26 12.80 -12.80 12.70
CA LEU A 26 11.51 -12.27 13.11
C LEU A 26 10.41 -13.06 12.41
N HIS A 27 9.49 -13.60 13.17
CA HIS A 27 8.32 -14.33 12.70
C HIS A 27 7.04 -13.67 13.21
N VAL A 28 6.20 -13.21 12.30
CA VAL A 28 4.91 -12.59 12.55
C VAL A 28 3.82 -13.41 11.84
N PRO A 29 3.28 -14.46 12.48
CA PRO A 29 2.29 -15.33 11.87
C PRO A 29 0.99 -14.59 11.56
N GLU A 30 0.67 -13.62 12.38
CA GLU A 30 -0.48 -12.76 12.15
C GLU A 30 -0.36 -11.46 12.95
N LEU A 31 -0.59 -10.35 12.27
CA LEU A 31 -0.79 -9.04 12.89
C LEU A 31 -2.05 -8.41 12.28
N VAL A 32 -3.00 -8.01 13.12
CA VAL A 32 -4.27 -7.40 12.71
C VAL A 32 -4.37 -6.01 13.31
N LEU A 33 -4.47 -5.02 12.42
CA LEU A 33 -4.74 -3.62 12.75
C LEU A 33 -6.20 -3.30 12.41
N ARG A 34 -6.91 -2.69 13.34
CA ARG A 34 -8.26 -2.15 13.14
C ARG A 34 -8.29 -0.68 13.53
N THR A 35 -8.84 0.13 12.66
CA THR A 35 -9.27 1.50 12.93
C THR A 35 -10.80 1.58 12.90
N PRO A 36 -11.43 2.73 13.11
CA PRO A 36 -12.86 2.89 12.87
C PRO A 36 -13.30 2.55 11.45
N ASP A 37 -12.41 2.75 10.47
CA ASP A 37 -12.75 2.75 9.04
C ASP A 37 -11.96 1.69 8.24
N SER A 38 -10.89 1.11 8.83
CA SER A 38 -10.01 0.17 8.13
C SER A 38 -9.77 -1.13 8.90
N TYR A 39 -9.41 -2.15 8.13
CA TYR A 39 -8.96 -3.45 8.60
C TYR A 39 -7.74 -3.90 7.79
N ILE A 40 -6.63 -4.17 8.45
CA ILE A 40 -5.39 -4.66 7.80
C ILE A 40 -4.91 -5.90 8.53
N ARG A 41 -4.61 -6.94 7.77
CA ARG A 41 -3.99 -8.18 8.24
C ARG A 41 -2.65 -8.37 7.56
N THR A 42 -1.62 -8.62 8.33
CA THR A 42 -0.26 -8.81 7.84
C THR A 42 0.33 -10.10 8.41
N GLN A 43 1.13 -10.78 7.59
CA GLN A 43 1.98 -11.90 7.96
C GLN A 43 3.38 -11.59 7.45
N ALA A 44 4.41 -11.89 8.23
CA ALA A 44 5.79 -11.68 7.81
C ALA A 44 6.73 -12.71 8.46
N ASP A 45 7.69 -13.13 7.66
CA ASP A 45 8.83 -13.95 8.08
C ASP A 45 10.10 -13.27 7.57
N MET A 46 11.10 -13.12 8.42
CA MET A 46 12.30 -12.40 8.05
C MET A 46 13.53 -12.95 8.80
N ASP A 47 14.54 -13.35 8.05
CA ASP A 47 15.90 -13.45 8.58
C ASP A 47 16.45 -12.02 8.75
N LEU A 48 17.01 -11.66 9.89
CA LEU A 48 17.52 -10.29 10.13
C LEU A 48 18.67 -9.94 9.16
N SER A 49 19.39 -10.93 8.66
CA SER A 49 20.39 -10.73 7.61
C SER A 49 19.82 -10.34 6.24
N ALA A 50 18.51 -10.51 6.00
CA ALA A 50 17.86 -10.10 4.75
C ALA A 50 17.83 -8.58 4.56
N VAL A 51 17.91 -7.83 5.67
CA VAL A 51 17.89 -6.36 5.70
C VAL A 51 19.23 -5.73 6.12
N ALA A 52 20.28 -6.53 6.24
CA ALA A 52 21.63 -6.06 6.52
C ALA A 52 22.25 -5.34 5.31
N GLU A 53 23.40 -4.69 5.51
CA GLU A 53 24.15 -4.02 4.44
C GLU A 53 24.55 -4.99 3.29
N GLN A 54 24.82 -6.25 3.63
CA GLN A 54 25.02 -7.34 2.67
C GLN A 54 23.92 -8.39 2.88
N PRO A 55 22.77 -8.25 2.22
CA PRO A 55 21.62 -9.08 2.45
C PRO A 55 21.86 -10.53 1.98
N GLN A 56 21.85 -11.47 2.90
CA GLN A 56 22.05 -12.91 2.61
C GLN A 56 20.84 -13.75 2.99
N GLY A 57 20.06 -13.29 3.96
CA GLY A 57 18.87 -13.98 4.43
C GLY A 57 17.67 -13.82 3.50
N LYS A 58 16.55 -14.35 3.94
CA LYS A 58 15.27 -14.27 3.24
C LYS A 58 14.25 -13.51 4.07
N MET A 59 13.35 -12.83 3.40
CA MET A 59 12.16 -12.28 4.01
C MET A 59 10.95 -12.57 3.12
N SER A 60 9.80 -12.70 3.73
CA SER A 60 8.51 -12.71 3.05
C SER A 60 7.50 -11.90 3.81
N ALA A 61 6.62 -11.23 3.11
CA ALA A 61 5.52 -10.48 3.70
C ALA A 61 4.26 -10.62 2.86
N ARG A 62 3.13 -10.73 3.55
CA ARG A 62 1.80 -10.68 2.95
C ARG A 62 0.96 -9.69 3.72
N LEU A 63 0.31 -8.80 2.99
CA LEU A 63 -0.63 -7.85 3.55
C LEU A 63 -1.94 -7.94 2.75
N MET A 64 -3.03 -7.98 3.46
CA MET A 64 -4.35 -7.81 2.89
C MET A 64 -5.19 -6.91 3.79
N GLY A 65 -6.05 -6.10 3.20
CA GLY A 65 -6.88 -5.22 3.99
C GLY A 65 -7.81 -4.36 3.19
N GLU A 66 -8.60 -3.65 3.95
CA GLU A 66 -9.54 -2.64 3.48
C GLU A 66 -9.18 -1.33 4.17
N LEU A 67 -8.83 -0.32 3.38
CA LEU A 67 -8.58 1.03 3.86
C LEU A 67 -9.80 1.89 3.62
N GLY A 68 -10.47 2.31 4.67
CA GLY A 68 -11.60 3.22 4.61
C GLY A 68 -11.21 4.63 4.19
N LYS A 69 -12.20 5.37 3.72
CA LYS A 69 -12.01 6.73 3.20
C LYS A 69 -11.26 7.64 4.17
N GLN A 70 -11.62 7.62 5.45
CA GLN A 70 -11.05 8.52 6.45
C GLN A 70 -9.55 8.29 6.61
N ASP A 71 -9.15 7.03 6.71
CA ASP A 71 -7.74 6.68 6.87
C ASP A 71 -6.93 6.98 5.60
N VAL A 72 -7.49 6.68 4.41
CA VAL A 72 -6.84 7.05 3.13
C VAL A 72 -6.59 8.55 3.06
N LEU A 73 -7.58 9.37 3.40
CA LEU A 73 -7.47 10.83 3.37
C LEU A 73 -6.50 11.37 4.43
N LEU A 74 -6.46 10.73 5.59
CA LEU A 74 -5.52 11.06 6.66
C LEU A 74 -4.07 10.80 6.25
N PHE A 75 -3.77 9.62 5.71
CA PHE A 75 -2.43 9.25 5.26
C PHE A 75 -1.95 10.06 4.05
N ALA A 76 -2.86 10.42 3.15
CA ALA A 76 -2.50 11.22 2.00
C ALA A 76 -2.15 12.69 2.36
N GLY A 77 -2.70 13.22 3.46
CA GLY A 77 -2.41 14.57 3.98
C GLY A 77 -2.57 15.71 2.98
N GLY A 78 -2.95 16.90 3.41
CA GLY A 78 -2.92 18.11 2.57
C GLY A 78 -3.75 18.11 1.29
N LEU A 79 -4.73 17.22 1.18
CA LEU A 79 -5.57 17.07 -0.01
C LEU A 79 -6.57 18.24 -0.15
N PRO A 80 -6.84 18.70 -1.38
CA PRO A 80 -7.85 19.74 -1.62
C PRO A 80 -9.23 19.34 -1.08
N PRO A 81 -10.02 20.27 -0.50
CA PRO A 81 -11.37 19.97 0.00
C PRO A 81 -12.30 19.38 -1.07
N ALA A 82 -12.16 19.79 -2.31
CA ALA A 82 -12.92 19.25 -3.44
C ALA A 82 -12.62 17.76 -3.66
N PHE A 83 -11.36 17.34 -3.54
CA PHE A 83 -10.97 15.95 -3.61
C PHE A 83 -11.58 15.14 -2.46
N VAL A 84 -11.45 15.63 -1.22
CA VAL A 84 -11.99 14.98 -0.03
C VAL A 84 -13.50 14.75 -0.17
N LYS A 85 -14.23 15.75 -0.66
CA LYS A 85 -15.68 15.68 -0.90
C LYS A 85 -16.05 14.68 -1.99
N ALA A 86 -15.30 14.68 -3.09
CA ALA A 86 -15.57 13.84 -4.24
C ALA A 86 -15.06 12.39 -4.10
N TYR A 87 -14.14 12.13 -3.14
CA TYR A 87 -13.58 10.78 -2.93
C TYR A 87 -14.69 9.77 -2.58
N PRO A 88 -14.72 8.60 -3.22
CA PRO A 88 -15.73 7.56 -2.96
C PRO A 88 -15.77 7.12 -1.49
N ASN A 89 -16.95 6.73 -1.01
CA ASN A 89 -17.09 6.19 0.34
C ASN A 89 -16.70 4.70 0.45
N SER A 90 -16.44 4.06 -0.68
CA SER A 90 -15.99 2.66 -0.71
C SER A 90 -14.55 2.55 -0.19
N PRO A 91 -14.21 1.48 0.54
CA PRO A 91 -12.84 1.24 0.95
C PRO A 91 -11.95 0.86 -0.25
N VAL A 92 -10.66 1.15 -0.12
CA VAL A 92 -9.63 0.59 -1.00
C VAL A 92 -9.27 -0.80 -0.52
N ILE A 93 -9.52 -1.80 -1.35
CA ILE A 93 -9.09 -3.17 -1.09
C ILE A 93 -7.63 -3.31 -1.51
N LEU A 94 -6.78 -3.78 -0.60
CA LEU A 94 -5.35 -3.96 -0.82
C LEU A 94 -4.95 -5.43 -0.66
N ARG A 95 -4.06 -5.88 -1.54
CA ARG A 95 -3.33 -7.14 -1.39
C ARG A 95 -1.90 -6.91 -1.82
N LEU A 96 -0.97 -7.33 -0.99
CA LEU A 96 0.45 -7.25 -1.27
C LEU A 96 1.10 -8.56 -0.84
N SER A 97 1.98 -9.08 -1.68
CA SER A 97 2.84 -10.21 -1.36
C SER A 97 4.23 -9.96 -1.95
N ALA A 98 5.24 -10.10 -1.12
CA ALA A 98 6.63 -9.92 -1.52
C ALA A 98 7.51 -10.96 -0.82
N ASP A 99 8.58 -11.38 -1.50
CA ASP A 99 9.58 -12.29 -0.95
C ASP A 99 10.98 -11.96 -1.51
N GLY A 100 12.02 -12.33 -0.76
CA GLY A 100 13.41 -12.09 -1.15
C GLY A 100 14.26 -11.49 -0.04
N ASN A 101 15.00 -10.45 -0.36
CA ASN A 101 15.79 -9.63 0.57
C ASN A 101 16.02 -8.22 -0.02
N LEU A 102 16.82 -7.37 0.66
CA LEU A 102 17.08 -6.01 0.14
C LEU A 102 17.98 -5.98 -1.11
N ASP A 103 18.68 -7.08 -1.45
CA ASP A 103 19.40 -7.16 -2.73
C ASP A 103 18.47 -7.57 -3.87
N THR A 104 17.57 -8.50 -3.63
CA THR A 104 16.58 -8.94 -4.63
C THR A 104 15.24 -9.17 -3.96
N LEU A 105 14.27 -8.32 -4.25
CA LEU A 105 12.90 -8.40 -3.77
C LEU A 105 11.94 -8.70 -4.92
N ASN A 106 11.22 -9.81 -4.81
CA ASN A 106 10.15 -10.16 -5.72
C ASN A 106 8.83 -9.60 -5.19
N LEU A 107 8.16 -8.79 -5.98
CA LEU A 107 6.77 -8.39 -5.76
C LEU A 107 5.89 -9.39 -6.48
N THR A 108 5.34 -10.37 -5.77
CA THR A 108 4.54 -11.44 -6.39
C THR A 108 3.09 -11.03 -6.60
N THR A 109 2.60 -10.11 -5.80
CA THR A 109 1.25 -9.55 -5.93
C THR A 109 1.24 -8.14 -5.35
N VAL A 110 0.80 -7.19 -6.14
CA VAL A 110 0.40 -5.85 -5.68
C VAL A 110 -0.96 -5.55 -6.31
N GLU A 111 -2.00 -5.55 -5.51
CA GLU A 111 -3.35 -5.24 -5.96
C GLU A 111 -3.93 -4.11 -5.12
N ALA A 112 -4.52 -3.12 -5.79
CA ALA A 112 -5.30 -2.08 -5.15
C ALA A 112 -6.59 -1.85 -5.96
N ARG A 113 -7.74 -1.88 -5.29
CA ARG A 113 -9.04 -1.68 -5.93
C ARG A 113 -9.90 -0.73 -5.12
N LEU A 114 -10.35 0.33 -5.78
CA LEU A 114 -11.42 1.20 -5.30
C LEU A 114 -12.65 0.97 -6.16
N ALA A 115 -13.72 0.45 -5.55
CA ALA A 115 -14.93 0.06 -6.28
C ALA A 115 -15.51 1.25 -7.08
N GLY A 116 -15.80 1.02 -8.34
CA GLY A 116 -16.32 2.05 -9.25
C GLY A 116 -15.27 3.03 -9.78
N ALA A 117 -14.05 3.07 -9.24
CA ALA A 117 -13.02 4.03 -9.60
C ALA A 117 -11.86 3.40 -10.38
N PHE A 118 -11.09 2.52 -9.73
CA PHE A 118 -9.93 1.89 -10.37
C PHE A 118 -9.63 0.48 -9.85
N GLU A 119 -8.89 -0.25 -10.66
CA GLU A 119 -8.24 -1.51 -10.29
C GLU A 119 -6.79 -1.46 -10.79
N LEU A 120 -5.84 -1.64 -9.87
CA LEU A 120 -4.42 -1.71 -10.10
C LEU A 120 -3.94 -3.11 -9.79
N LYS A 121 -3.14 -3.69 -10.68
CA LYS A 121 -2.37 -4.91 -10.45
C LYS A 121 -0.95 -4.69 -10.87
N ALA A 122 -0.01 -5.14 -10.06
CA ALA A 122 1.39 -5.12 -10.40
C ALA A 122 2.11 -6.35 -9.83
N ASP A 123 3.18 -6.73 -10.51
CA ASP A 123 4.16 -7.73 -10.09
C ASP A 123 5.53 -7.35 -10.63
N GLY A 124 6.59 -7.90 -10.07
CA GLY A 124 7.92 -7.58 -10.58
C GLY A 124 9.06 -7.92 -9.64
N LYS A 125 10.23 -7.40 -9.97
CA LYS A 125 11.45 -7.56 -9.18
C LYS A 125 12.13 -6.23 -8.97
N MET A 126 12.63 -6.04 -7.77
CA MET A 126 13.44 -4.88 -7.39
C MET A 126 14.81 -5.36 -6.94
N PHE A 127 15.84 -4.61 -7.28
CA PHE A 127 17.23 -4.98 -7.02
C PHE A 127 17.94 -3.87 -6.25
N ARG A 128 18.80 -4.27 -5.32
CA ARG A 128 19.69 -3.39 -4.56
C ARG A 128 18.95 -2.24 -3.87
N LEU A 129 17.87 -2.55 -3.16
CA LEU A 129 17.02 -1.55 -2.49
C LEU A 129 17.76 -0.73 -1.43
N ALA A 130 18.79 -1.31 -0.81
CA ALA A 130 19.65 -0.61 0.15
C ALA A 130 20.61 0.41 -0.51
N ASP A 131 20.89 0.29 -1.81
CA ASP A 131 21.80 1.17 -2.56
C ASP A 131 21.00 2.28 -3.26
N SER A 132 21.01 3.48 -2.70
CA SER A 132 20.26 4.62 -3.24
C SER A 132 20.68 5.04 -4.66
N VAL A 133 21.88 4.67 -5.10
CA VAL A 133 22.45 5.04 -6.42
C VAL A 133 22.21 3.96 -7.47
N ARG A 134 22.33 2.68 -7.09
CA ARG A 134 22.30 1.54 -8.02
C ARG A 134 21.01 0.70 -7.92
N ARG A 135 20.04 1.14 -7.15
CA ARG A 135 18.72 0.47 -7.11
C ARG A 135 18.10 0.45 -8.50
N SER A 136 17.48 -0.65 -8.84
CA SER A 136 16.81 -0.85 -10.12
C SER A 136 15.62 -1.80 -9.92
N GLY A 137 14.80 -1.95 -10.94
CA GLY A 137 13.68 -2.88 -10.88
C GLY A 137 12.99 -2.99 -12.23
N HIS A 138 12.20 -4.03 -12.33
CA HIS A 138 11.30 -4.29 -13.44
C HIS A 138 9.93 -4.62 -12.84
N VAL A 139 8.92 -3.83 -13.19
CA VAL A 139 7.56 -3.98 -12.65
C VAL A 139 6.57 -3.97 -13.81
N ASN A 140 5.81 -5.04 -13.92
CA ASN A 140 4.64 -5.11 -14.79
C ASN A 140 3.49 -4.40 -14.10
N LEU A 141 2.83 -3.50 -14.81
CA LEU A 141 1.72 -2.72 -14.29
C LEU A 141 0.49 -2.88 -15.18
N ASN A 142 -0.63 -3.20 -14.58
CA ASN A 142 -1.93 -3.15 -15.22
C ASN A 142 -2.86 -2.25 -14.41
N LEU A 143 -3.26 -1.13 -14.98
CA LEU A 143 -4.20 -0.19 -14.38
C LEU A 143 -5.45 -0.10 -15.24
N ARG A 144 -6.60 -0.32 -14.64
CA ARG A 144 -7.92 -0.07 -15.24
C ARG A 144 -8.65 0.98 -14.44
N THR A 145 -9.15 1.98 -15.11
CA THR A 145 -9.94 3.02 -14.48
C THR A 145 -11.37 2.99 -15.02
N ARG A 146 -12.33 3.37 -14.18
CA ARG A 146 -13.73 3.53 -14.55
C ARG A 146 -14.20 4.97 -14.36
N ASN A 147 -14.02 5.49 -13.16
CA ASN A 147 -14.35 6.85 -12.81
C ASN A 147 -13.27 7.42 -11.89
N LEU A 148 -12.56 8.41 -12.38
CA LEU A 148 -11.54 9.18 -11.65
C LEU A 148 -11.95 10.63 -11.44
N ASP A 149 -13.24 10.96 -11.49
CA ASP A 149 -13.71 12.34 -11.36
C ASP A 149 -13.25 13.01 -10.06
N PHE A 150 -13.13 12.22 -8.98
CA PHE A 150 -12.56 12.72 -7.72
C PHE A 150 -11.09 13.14 -7.85
N ALA A 151 -10.33 12.52 -8.76
CA ALA A 151 -8.92 12.86 -8.97
C ALA A 151 -8.72 14.18 -9.72
N ARG A 152 -9.73 14.70 -10.41
CA ARG A 152 -9.66 16.01 -11.09
C ARG A 152 -9.34 17.14 -10.11
N ALA A 153 -9.84 17.04 -8.90
CA ALA A 153 -9.58 18.03 -7.87
C ALA A 153 -8.10 18.12 -7.43
N LEU A 154 -7.27 17.12 -7.76
CA LEU A 154 -5.81 17.17 -7.54
C LEU A 154 -5.08 18.00 -8.59
N ALA A 155 -5.60 18.06 -9.81
CA ALA A 155 -4.97 18.78 -10.92
C ALA A 155 -5.37 20.28 -10.98
N GLY A 156 -6.23 20.74 -10.07
CA GLY A 156 -6.82 22.07 -10.09
C GLY A 156 -8.09 22.12 -10.96
N GLU A 157 -9.11 22.80 -10.45
CA GLU A 157 -10.43 22.85 -11.13
C GLU A 157 -10.37 23.43 -12.53
N GLU A 158 -9.43 24.33 -12.81
CA GLU A 158 -9.31 24.97 -14.12
C GLU A 158 -8.57 24.13 -15.16
N ALA A 159 -7.58 23.32 -14.74
CA ALA A 159 -6.73 22.56 -15.68
C ALA A 159 -7.46 21.42 -16.40
N LEU A 160 -8.53 20.89 -15.82
CA LEU A 160 -9.24 19.70 -16.33
C LEU A 160 -10.77 19.93 -16.51
N LYS A 161 -11.23 21.18 -16.50
CA LYS A 161 -12.66 21.52 -16.51
C LYS A 161 -13.41 20.96 -17.72
N ASP A 162 -12.73 20.86 -18.85
CA ASP A 162 -13.30 20.41 -20.12
C ASP A 162 -12.78 19.04 -20.59
N ILE A 163 -11.95 18.37 -19.76
CA ILE A 163 -11.38 17.06 -20.10
C ILE A 163 -12.18 15.96 -19.40
N ALA A 164 -12.97 15.21 -20.16
CA ALA A 164 -13.50 13.94 -19.67
C ALA A 164 -12.34 12.97 -19.45
N LEU A 165 -12.19 12.42 -18.23
CA LEU A 165 -11.27 11.31 -17.99
C LEU A 165 -12.00 10.01 -18.40
N PRO A 166 -11.78 9.50 -19.62
CA PRO A 166 -12.43 8.28 -20.05
C PRO A 166 -11.92 7.09 -19.23
N PRO A 167 -12.65 5.99 -19.18
CA PRO A 167 -12.11 4.74 -18.70
C PRO A 167 -10.82 4.40 -19.45
N MET A 168 -9.74 4.21 -18.73
CA MET A 168 -8.42 3.96 -19.32
C MET A 168 -7.94 2.57 -18.90
N ARG A 169 -7.19 1.95 -19.78
CA ARG A 169 -6.37 0.78 -19.48
C ARG A 169 -4.92 1.12 -19.82
N LEU A 170 -4.05 0.93 -18.84
CA LEU A 170 -2.62 1.08 -18.98
C LEU A 170 -1.98 -0.27 -18.67
N ASP A 171 -1.21 -0.77 -19.62
CA ASP A 171 -0.33 -1.92 -19.46
C ASP A 171 1.09 -1.40 -19.70
N GLY A 172 2.01 -1.64 -18.77
CA GLY A 172 3.39 -1.14 -18.85
C GLY A 172 4.37 -2.10 -18.17
N ASN A 173 5.61 -2.06 -18.65
CA ASN A 173 6.77 -2.76 -18.10
C ASN A 173 7.76 -1.75 -17.55
#